data_b3d608f723f4a6ec6ab35928caa09ea6
#
_entry.id   b3d608f723f4a6ec6ab35928caa09ea6
#
_cell.length_a   1.000
_cell.length_b   1.000
_cell.length_c   1.000
_cell.angle_alpha   90.00
_cell.angle_beta   90.00
_cell.angle_gamma   90.00
#
_symmetry.space_group_name_H-M   'P 1'
#
loop_
_entity.id
_entity.type
_entity.pdbx_description
1 polymer ?
#
loop_
_entity_poly.entity_id
_entity_poly.type
_entity_poly.pdbx_seq_one_letter_code
_entity_poly.pdbx_strand_id
1 'polypeptide(L)'
;MKNEVKNAIRHLVTKAYDVFVTNKSDVSVVSLPGTVWEFETNVINHNDFANNFGKSYKLDMQLVESDPDVYNGSLRPLSTLFPHNKVSSYVLSRENVEYHEQQLSAAVVNKVKSNNIFAWFDFCGNPTTNDLHLINTALNKNVTYVFTFNTAWRCNTNVDPYVLNFSKITSKSVAIHAYLKTLADTLGLTVVWSFEYISNHNPMITVCVSNDGNILADKSFRINNISLNKNQIVKSKNSIKTKTIRRDLSAVYVDVKSKVDDSVIRSKYNLSVQSLAAVKAWITMGK
;
A
#
# COMPACT_ATOMS: atom_id res chain seq x y z
N MET A 1 9.72 9.26 -14.50
CA MET A 1 10.61 9.09 -13.33
C MET A 1 10.11 7.85 -12.59
N LYS A 2 10.89 6.77 -12.57
CA LYS A 2 10.53 5.54 -11.83
C LYS A 2 10.45 5.91 -10.35
N ASN A 3 9.42 5.47 -9.67
CA ASN A 3 9.22 5.79 -8.26
C ASN A 3 10.15 4.90 -7.40
N GLU A 4 11.39 5.37 -7.21
CA GLU A 4 12.45 4.64 -6.49
C GLU A 4 12.02 4.23 -5.08
N VAL A 5 11.22 5.06 -4.42
CA VAL A 5 10.73 4.76 -3.06
C VAL A 5 9.72 3.61 -3.08
N LYS A 6 8.79 3.60 -4.05
CA LYS A 6 7.83 2.49 -4.18
C LYS A 6 8.54 1.19 -4.53
N ASN A 7 9.59 1.24 -5.34
CA ASN A 7 10.43 0.07 -5.63
C ASN A 7 11.17 -0.42 -4.38
N ALA A 8 11.70 0.48 -3.55
CA ALA A 8 12.34 0.10 -2.29
C ALA A 8 11.35 -0.60 -1.33
N ILE A 9 10.10 -0.13 -1.26
CA ILE A 9 9.05 -0.81 -0.49
C ILE A 9 8.75 -2.20 -1.06
N ARG A 10 8.62 -2.34 -2.39
CA ARG A 10 8.42 -3.65 -3.05
C ARG A 10 9.56 -4.62 -2.72
N HIS A 11 10.80 -4.17 -2.79
CA HIS A 11 11.95 -4.98 -2.40
C HIS A 11 11.91 -5.41 -0.94
N LEU A 12 11.48 -4.52 -0.04
CA LEU A 12 11.33 -4.85 1.37
C LEU A 12 10.22 -5.89 1.57
N VAL A 13 9.09 -5.76 0.88
CA VAL A 13 7.99 -6.73 0.94
C VAL A 13 8.42 -8.08 0.37
N THR A 14 9.11 -8.09 -0.78
CA THR A 14 9.67 -9.31 -1.38
C THR A 14 10.67 -9.99 -0.43
N LYS A 15 11.57 -9.23 0.19
CA LYS A 15 12.49 -9.76 1.19
C LYS A 15 11.76 -10.35 2.40
N ALA A 16 10.69 -9.71 2.86
CA ALA A 16 9.88 -10.25 3.94
C ALA A 16 9.22 -11.57 3.53
N TYR A 17 8.75 -11.67 2.29
CA TYR A 17 8.23 -12.91 1.73
C TYR A 17 9.30 -14.01 1.70
N ASP A 18 10.51 -13.73 1.20
CA ASP A 18 11.60 -14.70 1.13
C ASP A 18 11.97 -15.27 2.51
N VAL A 19 11.98 -14.41 3.54
CA VAL A 19 12.20 -14.84 4.93
C VAL A 19 11.03 -15.63 5.46
N PHE A 20 9.79 -15.17 5.17
CA PHE A 20 8.57 -15.86 5.61
C PHE A 20 8.48 -17.30 5.11
N VAL A 21 8.78 -17.56 3.84
CA VAL A 21 8.63 -18.90 3.25
C VAL A 21 9.69 -19.89 3.68
N THR A 22 10.74 -19.44 4.38
CA THR A 22 11.83 -20.29 4.82
C THR A 22 11.31 -21.44 5.69
N ASN A 23 11.64 -22.68 5.31
CA ASN A 23 11.25 -23.94 5.96
C ASN A 23 9.73 -24.21 6.00
N LYS A 24 8.93 -23.61 5.14
CA LYS A 24 7.51 -23.92 5.00
C LYS A 24 7.26 -24.93 3.87
N SER A 25 6.28 -25.79 4.05
CA SER A 25 5.85 -26.78 3.05
C SER A 25 4.69 -26.29 2.18
N ASP A 26 3.95 -25.30 2.68
CA ASP A 26 2.81 -24.70 2.00
C ASP A 26 2.65 -23.24 2.42
N VAL A 27 2.28 -22.40 1.49
CA VAL A 27 2.09 -20.96 1.68
C VAL A 27 0.93 -20.48 0.83
N SER A 28 0.05 -19.70 1.41
CA SER A 28 -0.92 -18.91 0.65
C SER A 28 -0.49 -17.45 0.59
N VAL A 29 -0.62 -16.84 -0.58
CA VAL A 29 -0.35 -15.43 -0.82
C VAL A 29 -1.63 -14.73 -1.21
N VAL A 30 -1.91 -13.58 -0.58
CA VAL A 30 -3.00 -12.69 -0.99
C VAL A 30 -2.40 -11.36 -1.43
N SER A 31 -2.77 -10.87 -2.61
CA SER A 31 -2.21 -9.64 -3.16
C SER A 31 -3.22 -8.83 -3.97
N LEU A 32 -2.94 -7.53 -4.09
CA LEU A 32 -3.63 -6.57 -4.94
C LEU A 32 -2.67 -6.17 -6.09
N PRO A 33 -2.61 -6.94 -7.19
CA PRO A 33 -1.50 -6.86 -8.15
C PRO A 33 -1.51 -5.57 -9.00
N GLY A 34 -2.66 -4.92 -9.20
CA GLY A 34 -2.81 -3.82 -10.13
C GLY A 34 -2.41 -4.24 -11.55
N THR A 35 -1.71 -3.36 -12.30
CA THR A 35 -1.35 -3.61 -13.72
C THR A 35 0.04 -4.20 -13.92
N VAL A 36 0.91 -4.24 -12.91
CA VAL A 36 2.37 -4.47 -13.11
C VAL A 36 2.85 -5.84 -12.63
N TRP A 37 2.18 -6.44 -11.67
CA TRP A 37 2.48 -7.80 -11.15
C TRP A 37 3.95 -8.03 -10.73
N GLU A 38 4.62 -7.00 -10.24
CA GLU A 38 6.06 -7.09 -9.95
C GLU A 38 6.34 -7.97 -8.71
N PHE A 39 5.53 -7.81 -7.65
CA PHE A 39 5.66 -8.62 -6.44
C PHE A 39 5.25 -10.08 -6.73
N GLU A 40 4.12 -10.27 -7.39
CA GLU A 40 3.57 -11.59 -7.72
C GLU A 40 4.53 -12.38 -8.61
N THR A 41 5.15 -11.72 -9.58
CA THR A 41 6.19 -12.32 -10.43
C THR A 41 7.40 -12.77 -9.60
N ASN A 42 7.83 -11.97 -8.63
CA ASN A 42 8.93 -12.34 -7.74
C ASN A 42 8.57 -13.55 -6.86
N VAL A 43 7.33 -13.59 -6.34
CA VAL A 43 6.82 -14.74 -5.57
C VAL A 43 6.86 -16.03 -6.40
N ILE A 44 6.39 -15.98 -7.64
CA ILE A 44 6.37 -17.12 -8.56
C ILE A 44 7.79 -17.58 -8.88
N ASN A 45 8.67 -16.64 -9.26
CA ASN A 45 10.07 -16.94 -9.58
C ASN A 45 10.82 -17.52 -8.38
N HIS A 46 10.56 -17.03 -7.17
CA HIS A 46 11.14 -17.58 -5.96
C HIS A 46 10.70 -19.04 -5.75
N ASN A 47 9.43 -19.34 -5.91
CA ASN A 47 8.89 -20.69 -5.78
C ASN A 47 9.47 -21.62 -6.85
N ASP A 48 9.58 -21.18 -8.10
CA ASP A 48 10.18 -21.96 -9.19
C ASP A 48 11.67 -22.25 -8.92
N PHE A 49 12.39 -21.25 -8.44
CA PHE A 49 13.79 -21.44 -8.04
C PHE A 49 13.91 -22.44 -6.89
N ALA A 50 13.10 -22.33 -5.85
CA ALA A 50 13.10 -23.24 -4.72
C ALA A 50 12.78 -24.68 -5.15
N ASN A 51 11.85 -24.88 -6.09
CA ASN A 51 11.49 -26.16 -6.69
C ASN A 51 12.70 -26.83 -7.38
N ASN A 52 13.48 -26.04 -8.14
CA ASN A 52 14.67 -26.53 -8.84
C ASN A 52 15.77 -27.03 -7.89
N PHE A 53 15.78 -26.55 -6.63
CA PHE A 53 16.73 -26.98 -5.60
C PHE A 53 16.16 -27.96 -4.57
N GLY A 54 14.99 -28.56 -4.86
CA GLY A 54 14.36 -29.54 -3.96
C GLY A 54 13.82 -28.94 -2.64
N LYS A 55 13.66 -27.60 -2.58
CA LYS A 55 13.11 -26.86 -1.43
C LYS A 55 11.70 -26.36 -1.69
N SER A 56 10.95 -27.05 -2.54
CA SER A 56 9.63 -26.63 -2.96
C SER A 56 8.63 -26.56 -1.81
N TYR A 57 7.76 -25.56 -1.86
CA TYR A 57 6.55 -25.48 -1.07
C TYR A 57 5.34 -25.36 -2.02
N LYS A 58 4.17 -25.75 -1.53
CA LYS A 58 2.94 -25.57 -2.26
C LYS A 58 2.52 -24.11 -2.15
N LEU A 59 2.44 -23.41 -3.29
CA LEU A 59 2.00 -22.02 -3.37
C LEU A 59 0.53 -21.98 -3.80
N ASP A 60 -0.29 -21.24 -3.04
CA ASP A 60 -1.65 -20.88 -3.36
C ASP A 60 -1.75 -19.36 -3.39
N MET A 61 -2.24 -18.77 -4.49
CA MET A 61 -2.31 -17.32 -4.66
C MET A 61 -3.75 -16.86 -4.87
N GLN A 62 -4.16 -15.90 -4.06
CA GLN A 62 -5.43 -15.19 -4.19
C GLN A 62 -5.14 -13.75 -4.61
N LEU A 63 -5.42 -13.42 -5.86
CA LEU A 63 -5.19 -12.09 -6.44
C LEU A 63 -6.52 -11.37 -6.57
N VAL A 64 -6.59 -10.15 -6.08
CA VAL A 64 -7.84 -9.39 -6.03
C VAL A 64 -7.67 -8.04 -6.71
N GLU A 65 -8.55 -7.72 -7.64
CA GLU A 65 -8.61 -6.43 -8.32
C GLU A 65 -10.06 -5.95 -8.39
N SER A 66 -10.29 -4.72 -7.99
CA SER A 66 -11.62 -4.12 -7.94
C SER A 66 -11.96 -3.27 -9.16
N ASP A 67 -10.95 -2.92 -9.97
CA ASP A 67 -11.14 -2.17 -11.20
C ASP A 67 -11.33 -3.14 -12.37
N PRO A 68 -12.52 -3.19 -13.02
CA PRO A 68 -12.78 -4.12 -14.12
C PRO A 68 -11.84 -3.96 -15.31
N ASP A 69 -11.40 -2.72 -15.61
CA ASP A 69 -10.49 -2.46 -16.72
C ASP A 69 -9.08 -2.99 -16.40
N VAL A 70 -8.63 -2.82 -15.15
CA VAL A 70 -7.36 -3.37 -14.67
C VAL A 70 -7.45 -4.90 -14.61
N TYR A 71 -8.52 -5.45 -14.07
CA TYR A 71 -8.76 -6.90 -14.01
C TYR A 71 -8.69 -7.54 -15.40
N ASN A 72 -9.47 -7.03 -16.35
CA ASN A 72 -9.51 -7.55 -17.71
C ASN A 72 -8.17 -7.35 -18.45
N GLY A 73 -7.50 -6.22 -18.23
CA GLY A 73 -6.18 -5.93 -18.77
C GLY A 73 -5.08 -6.85 -18.21
N SER A 74 -5.18 -7.24 -16.95
CA SER A 74 -4.20 -8.08 -16.24
C SER A 74 -4.33 -9.58 -16.55
N LEU A 75 -5.41 -10.02 -17.17
CA LEU A 75 -5.50 -11.39 -17.70
C LEU A 75 -4.47 -11.67 -18.81
N ARG A 76 -4.02 -10.65 -19.53
CA ARG A 76 -2.96 -10.78 -20.56
C ARG A 76 -1.58 -11.10 -19.93
N PRO A 77 -1.11 -10.44 -18.85
CA PRO A 77 0.11 -10.81 -18.17
C PRO A 77 0.10 -12.24 -17.63
N LEU A 78 -1.06 -12.74 -17.13
CA LEU A 78 -1.17 -14.15 -16.72
C LEU A 78 -0.81 -15.12 -17.85
N SER A 79 -1.31 -14.88 -19.04
CA SER A 79 -1.00 -15.73 -20.21
C SER A 79 0.45 -15.59 -20.68
N THR A 80 1.10 -14.45 -20.40
CA THR A 80 2.51 -14.17 -20.75
C THR A 80 3.47 -14.67 -19.66
N LEU A 81 3.10 -14.53 -18.40
CA LEU A 81 3.85 -15.06 -17.25
C LEU A 81 3.78 -16.59 -17.20
N PHE A 82 2.68 -17.17 -17.70
CA PHE A 82 2.45 -18.62 -17.79
C PHE A 82 2.21 -19.05 -19.23
N PRO A 83 3.16 -18.90 -20.17
CA PRO A 83 3.00 -19.40 -21.53
C PRO A 83 2.85 -20.92 -21.49
N HIS A 84 1.83 -21.42 -22.16
CA HIS A 84 1.43 -22.83 -22.18
C HIS A 84 2.55 -23.86 -22.41
N ASN A 85 3.70 -23.45 -22.90
CA ASN A 85 4.82 -24.32 -23.27
C ASN A 85 5.98 -24.35 -22.27
N LYS A 86 5.97 -23.54 -21.20
CA LYS A 86 7.03 -23.56 -20.17
C LYS A 86 6.55 -23.92 -18.78
N VAL A 87 5.26 -23.94 -18.56
CA VAL A 87 4.62 -24.34 -17.28
C VAL A 87 4.51 -25.87 -17.14
N SER A 88 4.93 -26.62 -18.14
CA SER A 88 4.77 -28.08 -18.20
C SER A 88 5.56 -28.86 -17.18
N SER A 89 6.41 -28.26 -16.39
CA SER A 89 7.16 -29.00 -15.36
C SER A 89 7.14 -28.42 -13.95
N TYR A 90 6.74 -27.19 -13.71
CA TYR A 90 6.77 -26.56 -12.38
C TYR A 90 5.51 -25.72 -12.11
N VAL A 91 4.48 -26.35 -11.75
CA VAL A 91 3.63 -26.36 -10.58
C VAL A 91 3.07 -25.04 -10.03
N LEU A 92 2.88 -24.01 -10.83
CA LEU A 92 1.70 -23.23 -10.63
C LEU A 92 0.71 -23.64 -11.73
N SER A 93 0.02 -24.77 -11.51
CA SER A 93 -1.17 -25.04 -12.28
C SER A 93 -2.10 -23.83 -12.10
N ARG A 94 -2.89 -23.49 -13.14
CA ARG A 94 -3.97 -22.46 -13.00
C ARG A 94 -4.86 -22.72 -11.78
N GLU A 95 -4.84 -23.93 -11.25
CA GLU A 95 -5.54 -24.38 -10.06
C GLU A 95 -5.04 -23.75 -8.75
N ASN A 96 -3.85 -23.17 -8.74
CA ASN A 96 -3.26 -22.58 -7.54
C ASN A 96 -3.23 -21.03 -7.57
N VAL A 97 -3.68 -20.40 -8.65
CA VAL A 97 -3.80 -18.94 -8.77
C VAL A 97 -5.26 -18.61 -9.08
N GLU A 98 -5.95 -18.02 -8.13
CA GLU A 98 -7.30 -17.49 -8.31
C GLU A 98 -7.23 -15.96 -8.44
N TYR A 99 -7.82 -15.41 -9.49
CA TYR A 99 -7.90 -13.99 -9.73
C TYR A 99 -9.35 -13.52 -9.63
N HIS A 100 -9.60 -12.57 -8.73
CA HIS A 100 -10.94 -12.13 -8.35
C HIS A 100 -11.20 -10.68 -8.80
N GLU A 101 -12.23 -10.46 -9.62
CA GLU A 101 -12.79 -9.14 -9.92
C GLU A 101 -13.75 -8.73 -8.81
N GLN A 102 -13.22 -8.25 -7.69
CA GLN A 102 -14.04 -7.80 -6.56
C GLN A 102 -13.20 -6.98 -5.58
N GLN A 103 -13.87 -6.30 -4.67
CA GLN A 103 -13.18 -5.69 -3.55
C GLN A 103 -12.64 -6.75 -2.60
N LEU A 104 -11.43 -6.50 -2.08
CA LEU A 104 -10.82 -7.36 -1.08
C LEU A 104 -11.68 -7.41 0.18
N SER A 105 -11.97 -8.63 0.65
CA SER A 105 -12.77 -8.86 1.85
C SER A 105 -12.20 -10.03 2.67
N ALA A 106 -12.62 -10.14 3.91
CA ALA A 106 -12.28 -11.27 4.76
C ALA A 106 -12.68 -12.61 4.12
N ALA A 107 -13.78 -12.63 3.33
CA ALA A 107 -14.21 -13.84 2.64
C ALA A 107 -13.19 -14.35 1.62
N VAL A 108 -12.47 -13.44 0.92
CA VAL A 108 -11.39 -13.83 -0.01
C VAL A 108 -10.19 -14.34 0.76
N VAL A 109 -9.77 -13.61 1.80
CA VAL A 109 -8.62 -14.04 2.63
C VAL A 109 -8.89 -15.38 3.31
N ASN A 110 -10.13 -15.69 3.63
CA ASN A 110 -10.52 -16.97 4.23
C ASN A 110 -10.59 -18.14 3.21
N LYS A 111 -10.53 -17.88 1.91
CA LYS A 111 -10.44 -18.95 0.88
C LYS A 111 -9.07 -19.61 0.79
N VAL A 112 -8.04 -19.00 1.38
CA VAL A 112 -6.68 -19.53 1.35
C VAL A 112 -6.60 -20.94 1.96
N LYS A 113 -5.84 -21.79 1.31
CA LYS A 113 -5.74 -23.22 1.65
C LYS A 113 -4.73 -23.50 2.76
N SER A 114 -3.66 -22.68 2.84
CA SER A 114 -2.60 -22.84 3.83
C SER A 114 -2.91 -22.14 5.15
N ASN A 115 -2.30 -22.64 6.22
CA ASN A 115 -2.24 -21.92 7.50
C ASN A 115 -1.07 -20.93 7.56
N ASN A 116 -0.18 -20.93 6.55
CA ASN A 116 0.90 -19.96 6.41
C ASN A 116 0.47 -18.93 5.38
N ILE A 117 0.15 -17.72 5.81
CA ILE A 117 -0.38 -16.66 4.95
C ILE A 117 0.58 -15.49 4.90
N PHE A 118 1.00 -15.14 3.68
CA PHE A 118 1.62 -13.85 3.40
C PHE A 118 0.65 -13.00 2.59
N ALA A 119 0.36 -11.80 3.04
CA ALA A 119 -0.51 -10.90 2.30
C ALA A 119 0.07 -9.50 2.17
N TRP A 120 -0.02 -8.94 0.97
CA TRP A 120 0.27 -7.54 0.72
C TRP A 120 -0.97 -6.82 0.20
N PHE A 121 -1.53 -6.00 1.07
CA PHE A 121 -2.71 -5.17 0.81
C PHE A 121 -2.26 -3.76 0.41
N ASP A 122 -1.89 -3.57 -0.88
CA ASP A 122 -1.46 -2.26 -1.43
C ASP A 122 -2.68 -1.42 -1.85
N PHE A 123 -3.37 -0.86 -0.85
CA PHE A 123 -4.52 0.00 -1.09
C PHE A 123 -4.11 1.36 -1.66
N CYS A 124 -4.78 1.79 -2.73
CA CYS A 124 -4.57 3.12 -3.32
C CYS A 124 -5.25 4.24 -2.52
N GLY A 125 -6.18 3.89 -1.63
CA GLY A 125 -7.04 4.78 -0.87
C GLY A 125 -6.63 4.97 0.59
N ASN A 126 -7.44 5.76 1.30
CA ASN A 126 -7.40 5.85 2.75
C ASN A 126 -7.95 4.55 3.37
N PRO A 127 -7.51 4.18 4.59
CA PRO A 127 -7.99 2.98 5.23
C PRO A 127 -9.48 3.08 5.60
N THR A 128 -10.25 2.11 5.17
CA THR A 128 -11.62 1.89 5.66
C THR A 128 -11.60 0.95 6.86
N THR A 129 -12.70 0.89 7.62
CA THR A 129 -12.85 -0.08 8.71
C THR A 129 -12.68 -1.51 8.21
N ASN A 130 -13.23 -1.84 7.04
CA ASN A 130 -13.11 -3.17 6.45
C ASN A 130 -11.67 -3.52 6.11
N ASP A 131 -10.91 -2.57 5.52
CA ASP A 131 -9.51 -2.79 5.17
C ASP A 131 -8.64 -3.06 6.41
N LEU A 132 -8.84 -2.29 7.48
CA LEU A 132 -8.09 -2.47 8.72
C LEU A 132 -8.48 -3.77 9.43
N HIS A 133 -9.76 -4.16 9.38
CA HIS A 133 -10.26 -5.38 9.99
C HIS A 133 -9.86 -6.67 9.26
N LEU A 134 -9.23 -6.60 8.08
CA LEU A 134 -8.62 -7.78 7.46
C LEU A 134 -7.60 -8.45 8.37
N ILE A 135 -6.99 -7.73 9.29
CA ILE A 135 -6.09 -8.29 10.30
C ILE A 135 -6.78 -9.38 11.15
N ASN A 136 -8.10 -9.34 11.33
CA ASN A 136 -8.85 -10.33 12.08
C ASN A 136 -8.89 -11.71 11.39
N THR A 137 -8.54 -11.80 10.12
CA THR A 137 -8.40 -13.08 9.40
C THR A 137 -7.15 -13.86 9.83
N ALA A 138 -6.28 -13.23 10.63
CA ALA A 138 -5.06 -13.84 11.18
C ALA A 138 -5.30 -14.90 12.27
N LEU A 139 -6.53 -15.03 12.76
CA LEU A 139 -6.87 -15.92 13.88
C LEU A 139 -6.42 -17.37 13.62
N ASN A 140 -5.65 -17.92 14.56
CA ASN A 140 -5.13 -19.29 14.53
C ASN A 140 -4.26 -19.66 13.31
N LYS A 141 -3.71 -18.67 12.61
CA LYS A 141 -2.83 -18.88 11.45
C LYS A 141 -1.47 -18.25 11.68
N ASN A 142 -0.47 -18.74 10.95
CA ASN A 142 0.86 -18.14 10.89
C ASN A 142 0.86 -17.09 9.77
N VAL A 143 0.94 -15.82 10.11
CA VAL A 143 0.70 -14.74 9.15
C VAL A 143 1.80 -13.69 9.14
N THR A 144 2.01 -13.12 7.96
CA THR A 144 2.68 -11.85 7.74
C THR A 144 1.81 -11.00 6.83
N TYR A 145 1.28 -9.91 7.35
CA TYR A 145 0.43 -8.98 6.62
C TYR A 145 1.16 -7.64 6.44
N VAL A 146 1.18 -7.15 5.22
CA VAL A 146 1.70 -5.83 4.87
C VAL A 146 0.55 -4.97 4.37
N PHE A 147 0.25 -3.90 5.08
CA PHE A 147 -0.79 -2.94 4.74
C PHE A 147 -0.14 -1.67 4.18
N THR A 148 -0.58 -1.22 3.03
CA THR A 148 -0.16 0.05 2.43
C THR A 148 -1.37 0.93 2.19
N PHE A 149 -1.35 2.16 2.71
CA PHE A 149 -2.44 3.12 2.59
C PHE A 149 -1.96 4.48 2.11
N ASN A 150 -2.83 5.17 1.39
CA ASN A 150 -2.67 6.59 1.12
C ASN A 150 -3.11 7.40 2.36
N THR A 151 -2.30 8.36 2.78
CA THR A 151 -2.58 9.21 3.95
C THR A 151 -2.95 10.65 3.58
N ALA A 152 -3.15 10.94 2.28
CA ALA A 152 -3.56 12.27 1.83
C ALA A 152 -4.93 12.67 2.40
N TRP A 153 -5.05 13.95 2.79
CA TRP A 153 -6.28 14.50 3.38
C TRP A 153 -7.41 14.72 2.37
N ARG A 154 -7.12 14.64 1.08
CA ARG A 154 -8.06 15.05 0.01
C ARG A 154 -9.30 14.16 -0.13
N CYS A 155 -9.28 12.95 0.42
CA CYS A 155 -10.39 12.01 0.37
C CYS A 155 -10.69 11.52 1.79
N ASN A 156 -11.54 12.22 2.53
CA ASN A 156 -11.96 11.79 3.87
C ASN A 156 -13.27 11.00 3.87
N THR A 157 -13.80 10.66 2.70
CA THR A 157 -14.96 9.78 2.57
C THR A 157 -14.55 8.35 2.89
N ASN A 158 -15.35 7.68 3.71
CA ASN A 158 -15.17 6.28 4.10
C ASN A 158 -13.89 5.93 4.89
N VAL A 159 -13.18 6.94 5.43
CA VAL A 159 -12.04 6.68 6.32
C VAL A 159 -12.56 6.09 7.63
N ASP A 160 -11.84 5.10 8.14
CA ASP A 160 -12.15 4.51 9.45
C ASP A 160 -12.31 5.58 10.53
N PRO A 161 -13.41 5.55 11.32
CA PRO A 161 -13.71 6.58 12.30
C PRO A 161 -12.62 6.77 13.36
N TYR A 162 -11.95 5.70 13.80
CA TYR A 162 -10.85 5.80 14.75
C TYR A 162 -9.67 6.54 14.15
N VAL A 163 -9.26 6.16 12.92
CA VAL A 163 -8.17 6.83 12.19
C VAL A 163 -8.51 8.30 11.95
N LEU A 164 -9.74 8.59 11.53
CA LEU A 164 -10.20 9.96 11.30
C LEU A 164 -10.14 10.82 12.58
N ASN A 165 -10.65 10.30 13.70
CA ASN A 165 -10.69 11.05 14.94
C ASN A 165 -9.32 11.24 15.55
N PHE A 166 -8.50 10.19 15.57
CA PHE A 166 -7.16 10.25 16.14
C PHE A 166 -6.23 11.14 15.28
N SER A 167 -6.42 11.18 13.97
CA SER A 167 -5.65 12.03 13.06
C SER A 167 -5.95 13.53 13.20
N LYS A 168 -6.98 13.94 13.94
CA LYS A 168 -7.20 15.36 14.29
C LYS A 168 -6.14 15.89 15.26
N ILE A 169 -5.55 15.03 16.08
CA ILE A 169 -4.53 15.37 17.08
C ILE A 169 -3.11 14.91 16.69
N THR A 170 -3.00 14.06 15.67
CA THR A 170 -1.73 13.52 15.17
C THR A 170 -1.66 13.63 13.64
N SER A 171 -0.88 12.77 12.98
CA SER A 171 -0.98 12.54 11.54
C SER A 171 -1.82 11.29 11.26
N LYS A 172 -2.35 11.17 10.03
CA LYS A 172 -3.06 9.96 9.60
C LYS A 172 -2.16 8.72 9.68
N SER A 173 -0.89 8.86 9.32
CA SER A 173 0.08 7.77 9.40
C SER A 173 0.25 7.27 10.84
N VAL A 174 0.36 8.19 11.81
CA VAL A 174 0.45 7.83 13.24
C VAL A 174 -0.84 7.15 13.69
N ALA A 175 -2.01 7.65 13.28
CA ALA A 175 -3.30 7.06 13.62
C ALA A 175 -3.46 5.64 13.07
N ILE A 176 -3.08 5.41 11.79
CA ILE A 176 -3.11 4.09 11.15
C ILE A 176 -2.17 3.12 11.88
N HIS A 177 -0.92 3.54 12.13
CA HIS A 177 0.04 2.72 12.86
C HIS A 177 -0.47 2.34 14.24
N ALA A 178 -0.96 3.30 15.02
CA ALA A 178 -1.47 3.06 16.38
C ALA A 178 -2.66 2.10 16.37
N TYR A 179 -3.57 2.25 15.41
CA TYR A 179 -4.74 1.39 15.31
C TYR A 179 -4.37 -0.04 14.90
N LEU A 180 -3.54 -0.21 13.85
CA LEU A 180 -3.04 -1.53 13.45
C LEU A 180 -2.26 -2.18 14.58
N LYS A 181 -1.45 -1.41 15.34
CA LYS A 181 -0.75 -1.93 16.51
C LYS A 181 -1.73 -2.45 17.55
N THR A 182 -2.77 -1.69 17.89
CA THR A 182 -3.79 -2.11 18.85
C THR A 182 -4.49 -3.40 18.42
N LEU A 183 -4.89 -3.49 17.14
CA LEU A 183 -5.51 -4.70 16.59
C LEU A 183 -4.50 -5.87 16.58
N ALA A 184 -3.27 -5.64 16.20
CA ALA A 184 -2.22 -6.66 16.20
C ALA A 184 -1.98 -7.21 17.62
N ASP A 185 -1.82 -6.34 18.60
CA ASP A 185 -1.60 -6.73 20.00
C ASP A 185 -2.75 -7.61 20.53
N THR A 186 -4.01 -7.34 20.16
CA THR A 186 -5.18 -8.18 20.54
C THR A 186 -5.18 -9.56 19.90
N LEU A 187 -4.49 -9.73 18.78
CA LEU A 187 -4.44 -10.96 18.01
C LEU A 187 -3.13 -11.74 18.21
N GLY A 188 -2.26 -11.29 19.11
CA GLY A 188 -0.93 -11.89 19.32
C GLY A 188 0.03 -11.65 18.16
N LEU A 189 -0.21 -10.63 17.35
CA LEU A 189 0.68 -10.20 16.27
C LEU A 189 1.63 -9.10 16.76
N THR A 190 2.75 -8.94 16.07
CA THR A 190 3.73 -7.88 16.33
C THR A 190 3.85 -6.96 15.13
N VAL A 191 3.87 -5.65 15.35
CA VAL A 191 4.28 -4.70 14.30
C VAL A 191 5.79 -4.84 14.09
N VAL A 192 6.18 -5.36 12.92
CA VAL A 192 7.59 -5.64 12.57
C VAL A 192 8.28 -4.37 12.12
N TRP A 193 7.62 -3.62 11.24
CA TRP A 193 8.10 -2.32 10.75
C TRP A 193 6.94 -1.45 10.24
N SER A 194 7.20 -0.16 10.16
CA SER A 194 6.26 0.82 9.63
C SER A 194 7.03 1.97 8.99
N PHE A 195 6.68 2.34 7.75
CA PHE A 195 7.34 3.41 7.00
C PHE A 195 6.33 4.40 6.45
N GLU A 196 6.60 5.68 6.66
CA GLU A 196 5.92 6.77 5.98
C GLU A 196 6.80 7.26 4.82
N TYR A 197 6.22 7.41 3.64
CA TYR A 197 6.93 7.83 2.43
C TYR A 197 6.03 8.62 1.48
N ILE A 198 6.63 9.22 0.46
CA ILE A 198 5.89 9.92 -0.59
C ILE A 198 6.02 9.15 -1.90
N SER A 199 4.89 8.76 -2.48
CA SER A 199 4.78 8.09 -3.77
C SER A 199 3.93 8.93 -4.72
N ASN A 200 4.49 9.35 -5.86
CA ASN A 200 3.78 10.18 -6.84
C ASN A 200 3.06 11.39 -6.22
N HIS A 201 3.75 12.12 -5.34
CA HIS A 201 3.24 13.26 -4.57
C HIS A 201 2.17 12.91 -3.52
N ASN A 202 1.82 11.67 -3.34
CA ASN A 202 0.90 11.23 -2.30
C ASN A 202 1.67 10.71 -1.09
N PRO A 203 1.33 11.16 0.12
CA PRO A 203 1.86 10.58 1.34
C PRO A 203 1.25 9.19 1.54
N MET A 204 2.10 8.23 1.82
CA MET A 204 1.75 6.82 2.01
C MET A 204 2.30 6.32 3.33
N ILE A 205 1.66 5.32 3.89
CA ILE A 205 2.20 4.51 4.98
C ILE A 205 2.15 3.03 4.60
N THR A 206 3.20 2.29 4.95
CA THR A 206 3.21 0.83 4.87
C THR A 206 3.55 0.27 6.24
N VAL A 207 2.74 -0.68 6.71
CA VAL A 207 2.88 -1.31 8.03
C VAL A 207 2.90 -2.82 7.85
N CYS A 208 3.90 -3.49 8.42
CA CYS A 208 3.99 -4.95 8.47
C CYS A 208 3.65 -5.44 9.87
N VAL A 209 2.75 -6.41 9.95
CA VAL A 209 2.41 -7.14 11.18
C VAL A 209 2.61 -8.63 10.97
N SER A 210 3.13 -9.33 11.98
CA SER A 210 3.44 -10.76 11.86
C SER A 210 3.41 -11.47 13.22
N ASN A 211 3.12 -12.77 13.19
CA ASN A 211 3.42 -13.70 14.27
C ASN A 211 4.42 -14.78 13.81
N ASP A 212 4.97 -14.66 12.60
CA ASP A 212 5.91 -15.62 12.04
C ASP A 212 7.27 -15.54 12.72
N GLY A 213 7.76 -16.68 13.20
CA GLY A 213 9.02 -16.76 13.93
C GLY A 213 10.24 -16.36 13.10
N ASN A 214 10.27 -16.67 11.79
CA ASN A 214 11.39 -16.28 10.92
C ASN A 214 11.44 -14.76 10.75
N ILE A 215 10.27 -14.13 10.50
CA ILE A 215 10.15 -12.68 10.37
C ILE A 215 10.54 -11.98 11.67
N LEU A 216 10.06 -12.46 12.82
CA LEU A 216 10.34 -11.87 14.12
C LEU A 216 11.81 -12.05 14.55
N ALA A 217 12.48 -13.13 14.12
CA ALA A 217 13.88 -13.41 14.41
C ALA A 217 14.85 -12.60 13.54
N ASP A 218 14.45 -12.22 12.32
CA ASP A 218 15.33 -11.51 11.38
C ASP A 218 15.61 -10.07 11.84
N LYS A 219 16.87 -9.87 12.29
CA LYS A 219 17.34 -8.57 12.78
C LYS A 219 17.33 -7.49 11.69
N SER A 220 17.33 -7.85 10.41
CA SER A 220 17.31 -6.88 9.31
C SER A 220 15.99 -6.11 9.24
N PHE A 221 14.89 -6.63 9.80
CA PHE A 221 13.63 -5.93 9.96
C PHE A 221 13.53 -5.12 11.25
N ARG A 222 14.41 -5.38 12.22
CA ARG A 222 14.48 -4.61 13.48
C ARG A 222 15.17 -3.25 13.29
N ILE A 223 15.81 -3.04 12.14
CA ILE A 223 16.44 -1.79 11.81
C ILE A 223 15.31 -0.80 11.55
N ASN A 224 15.12 0.04 12.55
CA ASN A 224 14.23 1.20 12.52
C ASN A 224 12.74 0.87 12.62
N ASN A 225 12.30 0.59 13.83
CA ASN A 225 11.21 1.41 14.33
C ASN A 225 11.68 2.86 14.10
N ILE A 226 11.53 3.36 12.88
CA ILE A 226 11.56 4.77 12.62
C ILE A 226 10.37 5.28 13.42
N SER A 227 10.64 5.58 14.70
CA SER A 227 9.83 6.56 15.37
C SER A 227 9.73 7.65 14.33
N LEU A 228 8.52 8.00 13.93
CA LEU A 228 8.19 9.09 13.01
C LEU A 228 8.88 10.35 13.53
N ASN A 229 10.18 10.43 13.36
CA ASN A 229 11.00 11.52 13.85
C ASN A 229 10.86 12.60 12.80
N LYS A 230 10.03 13.61 13.13
CA LYS A 230 9.85 14.84 12.33
C LYS A 230 11.17 15.38 11.76
N ASN A 231 12.31 15.04 12.36
CA ASN A 231 13.64 15.50 11.97
C ASN A 231 14.24 14.79 10.74
N GLN A 232 13.81 13.58 10.38
CA GLN A 232 14.28 12.92 9.14
C GLN A 232 13.47 13.34 7.92
N ILE A 233 12.21 13.71 8.09
CA ILE A 233 11.40 14.35 7.04
C ILE A 233 12.03 15.70 6.64
N VAL A 234 12.66 16.40 7.55
CA VAL A 234 13.37 17.66 7.30
C VAL A 234 14.64 17.46 6.48
N LYS A 235 15.37 16.35 6.61
CA LYS A 235 16.59 16.10 5.82
C LYS A 235 16.32 15.71 4.37
N SER A 236 15.23 15.00 4.07
CA SER A 236 14.81 14.77 2.68
C SER A 236 14.17 16.02 2.04
N LYS A 237 13.62 16.94 2.83
CA LYS A 237 13.13 18.25 2.35
C LYS A 237 14.24 19.22 1.95
N ASN A 238 15.46 18.98 2.36
CA ASN A 238 16.59 19.86 2.01
C ASN A 238 17.21 19.61 0.63
N SER A 239 16.84 18.52 -0.07
CA SER A 239 17.23 18.28 -1.47
C SER A 239 16.26 18.85 -2.50
N ILE A 240 15.03 19.21 -2.10
CA ILE A 240 14.08 19.91 -2.96
C ILE A 240 13.55 21.09 -2.14
N LYS A 241 14.29 22.19 -2.13
CA LYS A 241 13.76 23.50 -1.73
C LYS A 241 12.78 23.99 -2.79
N THR A 242 11.65 23.34 -2.97
CA THR A 242 10.45 24.07 -3.31
C THR A 242 9.94 24.66 -2.00
N LYS A 243 10.31 25.93 -1.74
CA LYS A 243 9.58 26.75 -0.80
C LYS A 243 8.10 26.56 -1.10
N THR A 244 7.41 25.74 -0.30
CA THR A 244 5.96 25.87 -0.20
C THR A 244 5.75 27.20 0.50
N ILE A 245 5.85 28.27 -0.27
CA ILE A 245 5.33 29.58 0.15
C ILE A 245 3.90 29.24 0.51
N ARG A 246 3.52 29.35 1.79
CA ARG A 246 2.12 29.53 2.17
C ARG A 246 1.69 30.73 1.37
N ARG A 247 1.07 30.50 0.21
CA ARG A 247 0.57 31.57 -0.63
C ARG A 247 -0.47 32.26 0.20
N ASP A 248 -0.23 33.53 0.49
CA ASP A 248 -1.25 34.38 1.02
C ASP A 248 -2.33 34.50 -0.06
N LEU A 249 -3.42 33.75 0.11
CA LEU A 249 -4.52 33.73 -0.83
C LEU A 249 -5.43 34.97 -0.69
N SER A 250 -5.19 35.82 0.30
CA SER A 250 -6.00 37.02 0.53
C SER A 250 -5.94 38.00 -0.67
N ALA A 251 -4.76 38.18 -1.25
CA ALA A 251 -4.57 39.00 -2.44
C ALA A 251 -5.23 38.36 -3.68
N VAL A 252 -5.17 37.04 -3.81
CA VAL A 252 -5.89 36.31 -4.88
C VAL A 252 -7.41 36.48 -4.73
N TYR A 253 -7.90 36.38 -3.49
CA TYR A 253 -9.31 36.58 -3.17
C TYR A 253 -9.81 37.97 -3.60
N VAL A 254 -9.03 39.02 -3.32
CA VAL A 254 -9.36 40.41 -3.72
C VAL A 254 -9.43 40.52 -5.24
N ASP A 255 -8.42 40.02 -5.96
CA ASP A 255 -8.40 40.11 -7.44
C ASP A 255 -9.55 39.31 -8.07
N VAL A 256 -9.90 38.15 -7.53
CA VAL A 256 -11.05 37.34 -8.00
C VAL A 256 -12.36 38.09 -7.76
N LYS A 257 -12.57 38.67 -6.58
CA LYS A 257 -13.77 39.51 -6.28
C LYS A 257 -13.87 40.78 -7.12
N SER A 258 -12.73 41.35 -7.46
CA SER A 258 -12.65 42.53 -8.34
C SER A 258 -12.79 42.17 -9.82
N LYS A 259 -13.07 40.91 -10.16
CA LYS A 259 -13.25 40.40 -11.53
C LYS A 259 -12.05 40.64 -12.45
N VAL A 260 -10.84 40.63 -11.89
CA VAL A 260 -9.60 40.66 -12.70
C VAL A 260 -9.57 39.43 -13.58
N ASP A 261 -9.04 39.55 -14.81
CA ASP A 261 -8.95 38.45 -15.77
C ASP A 261 -8.14 37.27 -15.21
N ASP A 262 -8.62 36.07 -15.47
CA ASP A 262 -8.04 34.81 -14.95
C ASP A 262 -6.59 34.61 -15.40
N SER A 263 -6.25 35.03 -16.60
CA SER A 263 -4.90 34.94 -17.14
C SER A 263 -3.94 35.85 -16.38
N VAL A 264 -4.39 37.02 -16.00
CA VAL A 264 -3.63 37.99 -15.19
C VAL A 264 -3.45 37.49 -13.78
N ILE A 265 -4.52 36.96 -13.12
CA ILE A 265 -4.45 36.39 -11.79
C ILE A 265 -3.48 35.20 -11.79
N ARG A 266 -3.60 34.32 -12.78
CA ARG A 266 -2.74 33.15 -12.89
C ARG A 266 -1.27 33.52 -13.06
N SER A 267 -0.97 34.47 -13.90
CA SER A 267 0.38 34.98 -14.14
C SER A 267 0.95 35.65 -12.89
N LYS A 268 0.18 36.59 -12.29
CA LYS A 268 0.59 37.35 -11.10
C LYS A 268 0.93 36.45 -9.89
N TYR A 269 0.14 35.40 -9.67
CA TYR A 269 0.27 34.54 -8.52
C TYR A 269 0.84 33.14 -8.86
N ASN A 270 1.27 32.94 -10.09
CA ASN A 270 1.77 31.64 -10.59
C ASN A 270 0.83 30.48 -10.25
N LEU A 271 -0.45 30.63 -10.61
CA LEU A 271 -1.48 29.63 -10.33
C LEU A 271 -1.75 28.78 -11.58
N SER A 272 -1.99 27.47 -11.38
CA SER A 272 -2.57 26.64 -12.43
C SER A 272 -4.05 26.97 -12.65
N VAL A 273 -4.61 26.58 -13.80
CA VAL A 273 -6.06 26.70 -14.08
C VAL A 273 -6.88 26.04 -12.96
N GLN A 274 -6.48 24.85 -12.54
CA GLN A 274 -7.17 24.09 -11.50
C GLN A 274 -7.08 24.76 -10.13
N SER A 275 -5.91 25.36 -9.80
CA SER A 275 -5.74 26.07 -8.53
C SER A 275 -6.61 27.32 -8.46
N LEU A 276 -6.72 28.09 -9.55
CA LEU A 276 -7.59 29.27 -9.59
C LEU A 276 -9.07 28.87 -9.53
N ALA A 277 -9.47 27.81 -10.24
CA ALA A 277 -10.83 27.27 -10.18
C ALA A 277 -11.22 26.84 -8.76
N ALA A 278 -10.31 26.20 -8.03
CA ALA A 278 -10.52 25.82 -6.64
C ALA A 278 -10.71 27.04 -5.72
N VAL A 279 -9.91 28.10 -5.90
CA VAL A 279 -10.08 29.36 -5.14
C VAL A 279 -11.42 30.02 -5.45
N LYS A 280 -11.83 30.08 -6.72
CA LYS A 280 -13.14 30.62 -7.11
C LYS A 280 -14.30 29.83 -6.49
N ALA A 281 -14.23 28.49 -6.54
CA ALA A 281 -15.25 27.64 -5.94
C ALA A 281 -15.35 27.88 -4.41
N TRP A 282 -14.21 28.02 -3.73
CA TRP A 282 -14.17 28.30 -2.30
C TRP A 282 -14.81 29.68 -1.96
N ILE A 283 -14.53 30.71 -2.77
CA ILE A 283 -15.14 32.02 -2.62
C ILE A 283 -16.67 31.99 -2.84
N THR A 284 -17.13 31.17 -3.80
CA THR A 284 -18.56 31.03 -4.10
C THR A 284 -19.31 30.30 -2.99
N MET A 285 -18.65 29.39 -2.28
CA MET A 285 -19.23 28.66 -1.14
C MET A 285 -19.31 29.49 0.14
N GLY A 286 -18.86 30.75 0.14
CA GLY A 286 -18.99 31.66 1.28
C GLY A 286 -18.14 31.29 2.49
N LYS A 287 -17.08 30.51 2.30
CA LYS A 287 -16.14 30.09 3.36
C LYS A 287 -14.88 30.95 3.39
#